data_5808cd511ba5c03c8a085234f679d6a9
#
_entry.id   5808cd511ba5c03c8a085234f679d6a9
#
_cell.length_a   1.000
_cell.length_b   1.000
_cell.length_c   1.000
_cell.angle_alpha   90.00
_cell.angle_beta   90.00
_cell.angle_gamma   90.00
#
_symmetry.space_group_name_H-M   'P 1'
#
loop_
_entity.id
_entity.type
_entity.pdbx_description
1 polymer ?
#
loop_
_entity_poly.entity_id
_entity_poly.type
_entity_poly.pdbx_seq_one_letter_code
_entity_poly.pdbx_strand_id
1 'polypeptide(L)'
;FQAYVKAVTPPNTGIICRQNIEELRRTFNRKLPHKIQALESFLAVSMLMLEVVPVPETVHATEEQVRDVNDRPILRAAIHAKADVILTGDKDLLEADLKRPLACTPAQFLDM
;
A
#
# COMPACT_ATOMS: atom_id res chain seq x y z
N PHE A 1 0.08 3.49 -13.05
CA PHE A 1 0.38 4.93 -12.87
C PHE A 1 -0.90 5.79 -12.79
N GLN A 2 -1.91 5.48 -13.61
CA GLN A 2 -3.19 6.20 -13.55
C GLN A 2 -3.88 6.05 -12.20
N ALA A 3 -3.83 4.86 -11.61
CA ALA A 3 -4.39 4.63 -10.28
C ALA A 3 -3.68 5.44 -9.21
N TYR A 4 -2.35 5.58 -9.32
CA TYR A 4 -1.56 6.42 -8.42
C TYR A 4 -2.01 7.88 -8.52
N VAL A 5 -2.14 8.39 -9.74
CA VAL A 5 -2.58 9.78 -9.97
C VAL A 5 -3.96 10.01 -9.35
N LYS A 6 -4.89 9.09 -9.56
CA LYS A 6 -6.23 9.19 -8.96
C LYS A 6 -6.16 9.19 -7.43
N ALA A 7 -5.34 8.31 -6.86
CA ALA A 7 -5.24 8.16 -5.40
C ALA A 7 -4.70 9.42 -4.71
N VAL A 8 -3.78 10.16 -5.36
CA VAL A 8 -3.19 11.37 -4.78
C VAL A 8 -3.92 12.65 -5.18
N THR A 9 -4.96 12.56 -6.02
CA THR A 9 -5.71 13.72 -6.49
C THR A 9 -6.95 13.92 -5.63
N PRO A 10 -7.19 15.14 -5.10
CA PRO A 10 -8.40 15.42 -4.33
C PRO A 10 -9.68 15.04 -5.10
N PRO A 11 -10.74 14.55 -4.44
CA PRO A 11 -10.89 14.48 -2.98
C PRO A 11 -10.21 13.30 -2.30
N ASN A 12 -9.45 12.48 -3.04
CA ASN A 12 -8.74 11.34 -2.47
C ASN A 12 -7.46 11.78 -1.76
N THR A 13 -7.05 10.99 -0.77
CA THR A 13 -5.78 11.15 -0.08
C THR A 13 -4.99 9.87 -0.26
N GLY A 14 -3.80 9.97 -0.84
CA GLY A 14 -2.92 8.82 -1.03
C GLY A 14 -2.13 8.55 0.24
N ILE A 15 -2.10 7.28 0.64
CA ILE A 15 -1.38 6.82 1.84
C ILE A 15 -0.44 5.70 1.43
N ILE A 16 0.76 5.69 2.00
CA ILE A 16 1.69 4.59 1.84
C ILE A 16 2.21 4.16 3.21
N CYS A 17 2.27 2.85 3.42
CA CYS A 17 2.85 2.30 4.63
C CYS A 17 4.38 2.30 4.54
N ARG A 18 5.05 2.66 5.65
CA ARG A 18 6.51 2.68 5.71
C ARG A 18 7.11 1.34 5.29
N GLN A 19 6.49 0.23 5.67
CA GLN A 19 6.95 -1.11 5.30
C GLN A 19 6.97 -1.30 3.78
N ASN A 20 6.01 -0.74 3.05
CA ASN A 20 5.98 -0.83 1.59
C ASN A 20 7.19 -0.15 0.95
N ILE A 21 7.61 0.98 1.51
CA ILE A 21 8.80 1.70 1.03
C ILE A 21 10.04 0.85 1.22
N GLU A 22 10.18 0.24 2.39
CA GLU A 22 11.31 -0.62 2.71
C GLU A 22 11.36 -1.85 1.80
N GLU A 23 10.21 -2.44 1.51
CA GLU A 23 10.11 -3.60 0.61
C GLU A 23 10.47 -3.23 -0.83
N LEU A 24 10.03 -2.06 -1.30
CA LEU A 24 10.41 -1.56 -2.62
C LEU A 24 11.92 -1.42 -2.74
N ARG A 25 12.55 -0.81 -1.74
CA ARG A 25 14.01 -0.64 -1.74
C ARG A 25 14.74 -1.97 -1.74
N ARG A 26 14.31 -2.93 -0.93
CA ARG A 26 14.90 -4.27 -0.90
C ARG A 26 14.76 -4.98 -2.24
N THR A 27 13.56 -4.92 -2.82
CA THR A 27 13.30 -5.59 -4.10
C THR A 27 14.15 -5.00 -5.22
N PHE A 28 14.27 -3.68 -5.29
CA PHE A 28 15.10 -3.02 -6.30
C PHE A 28 16.58 -3.34 -6.10
N ASN A 29 17.06 -3.33 -4.85
CA ASN A 29 18.46 -3.68 -4.57
C ASN A 29 18.79 -5.10 -5.03
N ARG A 30 17.84 -6.02 -4.90
CA ARG A 30 18.04 -7.42 -5.27
C ARG A 30 17.88 -7.66 -6.76
N LYS A 31 16.84 -7.09 -7.39
CA LYS A 31 16.44 -7.42 -8.76
C LYS A 31 16.81 -6.36 -9.79
N LEU A 32 16.84 -5.10 -9.41
CA LEU A 32 17.03 -3.97 -10.32
C LEU A 32 18.01 -2.94 -9.72
N PRO A 33 19.24 -3.36 -9.32
CA PRO A 33 20.16 -2.44 -8.65
C PRO A 33 20.54 -1.22 -9.49
N HIS A 34 20.51 -1.37 -10.82
CA HIS A 34 20.80 -0.26 -11.73
C HIS A 34 19.71 0.79 -11.79
N LYS A 35 18.54 0.53 -11.20
CA LYS A 35 17.39 1.45 -11.15
C LYS A 35 17.16 2.06 -9.77
N ILE A 36 18.08 1.87 -8.83
CA ILE A 36 17.93 2.39 -7.47
C ILE A 36 17.77 3.91 -7.45
N GLN A 37 18.57 4.63 -8.24
CA GLN A 37 18.47 6.08 -8.29
C GLN A 37 17.13 6.56 -8.83
N ALA A 38 16.58 5.86 -9.83
CA ALA A 38 15.26 6.17 -10.37
C ALA A 38 14.18 5.95 -9.31
N LEU A 39 14.28 4.86 -8.54
CA LEU A 39 13.37 4.60 -7.43
C LEU A 39 13.45 5.69 -6.36
N GLU A 40 14.66 6.08 -5.94
CA GLU A 40 14.82 7.11 -4.91
C GLU A 40 14.29 8.46 -5.37
N SER A 41 14.48 8.82 -6.63
CA SER A 41 13.91 10.04 -7.21
C SER A 41 12.37 10.00 -7.21
N PHE A 42 11.79 8.86 -7.59
CA PHE A 42 10.35 8.67 -7.55
C PHE A 42 9.80 8.78 -6.13
N LEU A 43 10.45 8.14 -5.17
CA LEU A 43 10.03 8.19 -3.76
C LEU A 43 10.13 9.61 -3.19
N ALA A 44 11.18 10.36 -3.53
CA ALA A 44 11.34 11.73 -3.05
C ALA A 44 10.19 12.63 -3.51
N VAL A 45 9.76 12.50 -4.77
CA VAL A 45 8.61 13.25 -5.29
C VAL A 45 7.31 12.73 -4.66
N SER A 46 7.16 11.42 -4.54
CA SER A 46 5.95 10.80 -3.99
C SER A 46 5.71 11.17 -2.52
N MET A 47 6.79 11.36 -1.75
CA MET A 47 6.68 11.79 -0.34
C MET A 47 6.02 13.16 -0.17
N LEU A 48 6.02 13.98 -1.22
CA LEU A 48 5.33 15.27 -1.21
C LEU A 48 3.81 15.10 -1.42
N MET A 49 3.40 13.98 -1.99
CA MET A 49 2.01 13.72 -2.41
C MET A 49 1.31 12.67 -1.56
N LEU A 50 2.08 11.84 -0.85
CA LEU A 50 1.56 10.72 -0.07
C LEU A 50 1.75 10.98 1.41
N GLU A 51 0.78 10.52 2.19
CA GLU A 51 0.91 10.43 3.64
C GLU A 51 1.59 9.12 3.99
N VAL A 52 2.74 9.18 4.67
CA VAL A 52 3.47 7.99 5.10
C VAL A 52 2.99 7.61 6.50
N VAL A 53 2.48 6.38 6.63
CA VAL A 53 1.93 5.89 7.90
C VAL A 53 2.78 4.75 8.46
N PRO A 54 2.91 4.66 9.79
CA PRO A 54 3.63 3.56 10.42
C PRO A 54 2.76 2.31 10.51
N VAL A 55 3.41 1.17 10.79
CA VAL A 55 2.70 -0.05 11.18
C VAL A 55 2.60 -0.06 12.71
N PRO A 56 1.38 -0.03 13.27
CA PRO A 56 1.22 -0.13 14.71
C PRO A 56 1.66 -1.50 15.25
N GLU A 57 2.07 -1.53 16.50
CA GLU A 57 2.47 -2.80 17.13
C GLU A 57 1.27 -3.67 17.51
N THR A 58 0.12 -3.04 17.81
CA THR A 58 -1.07 -3.76 18.23
C THR A 58 -1.74 -4.43 17.04
N VAL A 59 -1.82 -5.76 17.09
CA VAL A 59 -2.46 -6.57 16.06
C VAL A 59 -3.98 -6.37 16.09
N HIS A 60 -4.58 -6.22 14.91
CA HIS A 60 -6.03 -6.12 14.77
C HIS A 60 -6.62 -7.49 14.45
N ALA A 61 -7.79 -7.81 15.03
CA ALA A 61 -8.42 -9.11 14.85
C ALA A 61 -8.72 -9.44 13.37
N THR A 62 -9.05 -8.43 12.56
CA THR A 62 -9.35 -8.61 11.14
C THR A 62 -8.17 -9.18 10.35
N GLU A 63 -6.94 -9.05 10.86
CA GLU A 63 -5.74 -9.56 10.18
C GLU A 63 -5.77 -11.07 9.98
N GLU A 64 -6.52 -11.80 10.79
CA GLU A 64 -6.66 -13.25 10.65
C GLU A 64 -7.30 -13.64 9.32
N GLN A 65 -8.04 -12.76 8.69
CA GLN A 65 -8.64 -12.99 7.38
C GLN A 65 -7.61 -12.97 6.26
N VAL A 66 -6.42 -12.40 6.50
CA VAL A 66 -5.33 -12.38 5.52
C VAL A 66 -4.46 -13.60 5.73
N ARG A 67 -4.41 -14.45 4.70
CA ARG A 67 -3.73 -15.75 4.76
C ARG A 67 -2.22 -15.61 4.95
N ASP A 68 -1.59 -14.73 4.16
CA ASP A 68 -0.15 -14.51 4.26
C ASP A 68 0.17 -13.57 5.43
N VAL A 69 0.88 -14.08 6.43
CA VAL A 69 1.25 -13.31 7.63
C VAL A 69 2.11 -12.09 7.30
N ASN A 70 2.85 -12.13 6.18
CA ASN A 70 3.70 -11.00 5.78
C ASN A 70 2.91 -9.80 5.27
N ASP A 71 1.66 -10.01 4.85
CA ASP A 71 0.77 -8.94 4.37
C ASP A 71 -0.09 -8.34 5.48
N ARG A 72 -0.16 -8.99 6.63
CA ARG A 72 -0.97 -8.53 7.75
C ARG A 72 -0.58 -7.15 8.28
N PRO A 73 0.71 -6.80 8.39
CA PRO A 73 1.09 -5.45 8.83
C PRO A 73 0.56 -4.34 7.93
N ILE A 74 0.43 -4.60 6.62
CA ILE A 74 -0.10 -3.62 5.67
C ILE A 74 -1.58 -3.34 5.98
N LEU A 75 -2.36 -4.39 6.21
CA LEU A 75 -3.76 -4.24 6.62
C LEU A 75 -3.87 -3.50 7.94
N ARG A 76 -3.01 -3.83 8.90
CA ARG A 76 -2.98 -3.17 10.21
C ARG A 76 -2.75 -1.67 10.08
N ALA A 77 -1.76 -1.28 9.26
CA ALA A 77 -1.47 0.13 9.01
C ALA A 77 -2.65 0.84 8.34
N ALA A 78 -3.30 0.19 7.38
CA ALA A 78 -4.46 0.75 6.69
C ALA A 78 -5.65 0.97 7.64
N ILE A 79 -5.91 0.01 8.53
CA ILE A 79 -6.97 0.13 9.53
C ILE A 79 -6.67 1.28 10.49
N HIS A 80 -5.45 1.35 10.99
CA HIS A 80 -5.02 2.41 11.90
C HIS A 80 -5.13 3.80 11.27
N ALA A 81 -4.78 3.91 9.98
CA ALA A 81 -4.87 5.15 9.23
C ALA A 81 -6.30 5.46 8.76
N LYS A 82 -7.25 4.56 9.02
CA LYS A 82 -8.66 4.70 8.61
C LYS A 82 -8.80 4.80 7.09
N ALA A 83 -7.99 4.05 6.37
CA ALA A 83 -8.07 3.99 4.91
C ALA A 83 -9.40 3.36 4.47
N ASP A 84 -9.96 3.88 3.38
CA ASP A 84 -11.17 3.33 2.79
C ASP A 84 -10.87 2.19 1.83
N VAL A 85 -9.71 2.24 1.16
CA VAL A 85 -9.34 1.33 0.08
C VAL A 85 -7.87 0.96 0.20
N ILE A 86 -7.55 -0.30 -0.06
CA ILE A 86 -6.18 -0.77 -0.27
C ILE A 86 -6.02 -1.14 -1.73
N LEU A 87 -5.07 -0.50 -2.43
CA LEU A 87 -4.73 -0.86 -3.80
C LEU A 87 -3.66 -1.95 -3.76
N THR A 88 -3.97 -3.12 -4.31
CA THR A 88 -3.07 -4.25 -4.26
C THR A 88 -3.29 -5.19 -5.44
N GLY A 89 -2.22 -5.89 -5.86
CA GLY A 89 -2.33 -7.03 -6.77
C GLY A 89 -2.23 -8.35 -6.04
N ASP A 90 -2.11 -8.34 -4.72
CA ASP A 90 -1.89 -9.53 -3.92
C ASP A 90 -3.20 -10.28 -3.70
N LYS A 91 -3.23 -11.56 -4.08
CA LYS A 91 -4.42 -12.41 -3.96
C LYS A 91 -4.84 -12.61 -2.50
N ASP A 92 -3.88 -12.68 -1.59
CA ASP A 92 -4.20 -12.92 -0.18
C ASP A 92 -4.98 -11.77 0.44
N LEU A 93 -4.68 -10.53 0.00
CA LEU A 93 -5.46 -9.37 0.42
C LEU A 93 -6.79 -9.27 -0.32
N LEU A 94 -6.80 -9.53 -1.63
CA LEU A 94 -8.01 -9.45 -2.44
C LEU A 94 -9.05 -10.50 -2.04
N GLU A 95 -8.62 -11.69 -1.64
CA GLU A 95 -9.49 -12.81 -1.26
C GLU A 95 -9.88 -12.81 0.22
N ALA A 96 -9.39 -11.86 1.01
CA ALA A 96 -9.58 -11.84 2.45
C ALA A 96 -10.97 -11.37 2.92
N ASP A 97 -11.90 -11.12 2.02
CA ASP A 97 -13.27 -10.68 2.33
C ASP A 97 -13.30 -9.45 3.24
N LEU A 98 -12.45 -8.49 2.93
CA LEU A 98 -12.36 -7.25 3.70
C LEU A 98 -13.46 -6.28 3.28
N LYS A 99 -14.13 -5.68 4.28
CA LYS A 99 -15.19 -4.70 4.03
C LYS A 99 -14.67 -3.28 4.13
N ARG A 100 -13.82 -3.00 5.10
CA ARG A 100 -13.19 -1.71 5.28
C ARG A 100 -11.86 -1.88 6.01
N PRO A 101 -10.74 -1.55 5.36
CA PRO A 101 -10.63 -1.05 3.99
C PRO A 101 -10.98 -2.10 2.94
N LEU A 102 -11.58 -1.69 1.84
CA LEU A 102 -11.86 -2.57 0.71
C LEU A 102 -10.57 -2.79 -0.08
N ALA A 103 -10.19 -4.05 -0.29
CA ALA A 103 -9.04 -4.37 -1.14
C ALA A 103 -9.48 -4.48 -2.59
N CYS A 104 -8.79 -3.79 -3.48
CA CYS A 104 -9.08 -3.84 -4.90
C CYS A 104 -7.81 -3.66 -5.72
N THR A 105 -7.86 -4.11 -6.98
CA THR A 105 -6.77 -3.90 -7.93
C THR A 105 -6.75 -2.45 -8.41
N PRO A 106 -5.61 -1.97 -8.94
CA PRO A 106 -5.58 -0.65 -9.58
C PRO A 106 -6.64 -0.47 -10.66
N ALA A 107 -6.87 -1.51 -11.49
CA ALA A 107 -7.90 -1.45 -12.53
C ALA A 107 -9.31 -1.27 -11.94
N GLN A 108 -9.64 -2.02 -10.89
CA GLN A 108 -10.92 -1.88 -10.19
C GLN A 108 -11.08 -0.50 -9.58
N PHE A 109 -10.02 0.04 -9.02
CA PHE A 109 -10.03 1.38 -8.44
C PHE A 109 -10.34 2.46 -9.47
N LEU A 110 -9.80 2.33 -10.69
CA LEU A 110 -10.06 3.28 -11.76
C LEU A 110 -11.53 3.30 -12.18
N ASP A 111 -12.24 2.18 -12.00
CA ASP A 111 -13.66 2.06 -12.34
C ASP A 111 -14.60 2.51 -11.22
N MET A 112 -14.06 2.91 -10.09
CA MET A 112 -14.86 3.36 -8.93
C MET A 112 -15.29 4.81 -9.04
#